data_eae9b250778f5581e6254ad6ca5c30cc
#
_entry.id   eae9b250778f5581e6254ad6ca5c30cc
#
_cell.length_a   1.000
_cell.length_b   1.000
_cell.length_c   1.000
_cell.angle_alpha   90.00
_cell.angle_beta   90.00
_cell.angle_gamma   90.00
#
_symmetry.space_group_name_H-M   'P 1'
#
loop_
_entity.id
_entity.type
_entity.pdbx_description
1 polymer ?
#
loop_
_entity_poly.entity_id
_entity_poly.type
_entity_poly.pdbx_seq_one_letter_code
_entity_poly.pdbx_strand_id
1 'polypeptide(L)'
;MDNLQIALSYLKKGVSVMPVWSPSMVERRQPAAFMKRLAEAKAKNGASDNPLPEQDVVRKALINQCKAPVLYAWKEYQERLPTVEEVTQWFTDNPDANIGVITGKVSNLVVFDLDSAHASQFAEEQGGFPLTIMAKTGKGYHAYMRHPGFVIKNSVNKKLDIDIRADGGYVVAPPSLHGSGYSYQWVEGQSIYELDPAECTHWMMEYLQDIATPTTEKQKPERKEQKATHT
;
A
#
# COMPACT_ATOMS: atom_id res chain seq x y z
N MET A 1 23.42 -4.36 4.63
CA MET A 1 23.03 -4.57 3.22
C MET A 1 22.53 -3.25 2.67
N ASP A 2 22.90 -2.90 1.45
CA ASP A 2 22.35 -1.75 0.73
C ASP A 2 20.97 -2.10 0.12
N ASN A 3 20.26 -1.08 -0.39
CA ASN A 3 18.91 -1.27 -0.93
C ASN A 3 18.89 -2.16 -2.19
N LEU A 4 19.96 -2.19 -2.98
CA LEU A 4 20.10 -3.09 -4.11
C LEU A 4 20.11 -4.56 -3.64
N GLN A 5 20.97 -4.88 -2.68
CA GLN A 5 21.08 -6.25 -2.14
C GLN A 5 19.76 -6.71 -1.52
N ILE A 6 19.06 -5.82 -0.83
CA ILE A 6 17.75 -6.12 -0.23
C ILE A 6 16.69 -6.34 -1.31
N ALA A 7 16.62 -5.48 -2.33
CA ALA A 7 15.68 -5.64 -3.44
C ALA A 7 15.92 -6.96 -4.20
N LEU A 8 17.17 -7.32 -4.47
CA LEU A 8 17.54 -8.60 -5.07
C LEU A 8 17.18 -9.80 -4.17
N SER A 9 17.28 -9.64 -2.86
CA SER A 9 16.86 -10.69 -1.93
C SER A 9 15.34 -10.92 -1.94
N TYR A 10 14.53 -9.87 -2.09
CA TYR A 10 13.08 -9.98 -2.26
C TYR A 10 12.73 -10.63 -3.61
N LEU A 11 13.41 -10.22 -4.69
CA LEU A 11 13.24 -10.86 -6.00
C LEU A 11 13.55 -12.37 -5.93
N LYS A 12 14.62 -12.76 -5.24
CA LYS A 12 14.97 -14.19 -5.02
C LYS A 12 13.88 -14.96 -4.28
N LYS A 13 13.08 -14.30 -3.47
CA LYS A 13 11.89 -14.88 -2.79
C LYS A 13 10.64 -14.92 -3.70
N GLY A 14 10.76 -14.55 -4.96
CA GLY A 14 9.64 -14.53 -5.91
C GLY A 14 8.75 -13.28 -5.77
N VAL A 15 9.24 -12.22 -5.16
CA VAL A 15 8.49 -10.99 -4.95
C VAL A 15 8.89 -9.94 -5.98
N SER A 16 7.92 -9.39 -6.70
CA SER A 16 8.14 -8.30 -7.66
C SER A 16 8.45 -7.00 -6.91
N VAL A 17 9.55 -6.37 -7.26
CA VAL A 17 10.06 -5.16 -6.60
C VAL A 17 10.24 -4.02 -7.58
N MET A 18 10.21 -2.79 -7.07
CA MET A 18 10.52 -1.58 -7.83
C MET A 18 11.09 -0.49 -6.93
N PRO A 19 11.87 0.47 -7.47
CA PRO A 19 12.31 1.64 -6.71
C PRO A 19 11.14 2.61 -6.49
N VAL A 20 11.04 3.12 -5.27
CA VAL A 20 10.09 4.15 -4.84
C VAL A 20 10.87 5.37 -4.35
N TRP A 21 10.34 6.57 -4.54
CA TRP A 21 10.99 7.79 -4.07
C TRP A 21 11.26 7.73 -2.57
N SER A 22 12.47 8.13 -2.18
CA SER A 22 12.85 8.35 -0.77
C SER A 22 12.91 9.85 -0.44
N PRO A 23 12.87 10.24 0.84
CA PRO A 23 13.04 11.65 1.25
C PRO A 23 14.29 12.28 0.69
N SER A 24 15.45 11.63 0.79
CA SER A 24 16.74 12.13 0.29
C SER A 24 16.73 12.33 -1.24
N MET A 25 16.09 11.45 -1.99
CA MET A 25 15.92 11.62 -3.44
C MET A 25 15.04 12.83 -3.77
N VAL A 26 13.95 13.02 -3.03
CA VAL A 26 13.03 14.16 -3.25
C VAL A 26 13.76 15.47 -2.98
N GLU A 27 14.51 15.56 -1.88
CA GLU A 27 15.31 16.75 -1.54
C GLU A 27 16.35 17.07 -2.62
N ARG A 28 17.08 16.06 -3.09
CA ARG A 28 18.15 16.22 -4.06
C ARG A 28 17.66 16.51 -5.48
N ARG A 29 16.61 15.82 -5.94
CA ARG A 29 16.15 15.85 -7.34
C ARG A 29 14.95 16.77 -7.58
N GLN A 30 14.21 17.13 -6.54
CA GLN A 30 13.02 17.99 -6.59
C GLN A 30 12.11 17.68 -7.80
N PRO A 31 11.55 16.44 -7.87
CA PRO A 31 10.84 16.02 -9.07
C PRO A 31 9.67 16.96 -9.38
N ALA A 32 9.45 17.26 -10.65
CA ALA A 32 8.44 18.22 -11.10
C ALA A 32 7.03 17.91 -10.54
N ALA A 33 6.69 16.61 -10.44
CA ALA A 33 5.42 16.17 -9.85
C ALA A 33 5.31 16.54 -8.36
N PHE A 34 6.42 16.46 -7.60
CA PHE A 34 6.45 16.89 -6.21
C PHE A 34 6.31 18.41 -6.10
N MET A 35 7.09 19.17 -6.88
CA MET A 35 7.07 20.63 -6.87
C MET A 35 5.67 21.17 -7.22
N LYS A 36 5.02 20.58 -8.23
CA LYS A 36 3.64 20.92 -8.60
C LYS A 36 2.66 20.66 -7.45
N ARG A 37 2.67 19.45 -6.88
CA ARG A 37 1.80 19.10 -5.73
C ARG A 37 2.03 19.99 -4.52
N LEU A 38 3.29 20.33 -4.25
CA LEU A 38 3.65 21.20 -3.13
C LEU A 38 3.11 22.63 -3.36
N ALA A 39 3.24 23.16 -4.58
CA ALA A 39 2.69 24.48 -4.92
C ALA A 39 1.16 24.50 -4.79
N GLU A 40 0.47 23.48 -5.32
CA GLU A 40 -0.99 23.33 -5.19
C GLU A 40 -1.43 23.22 -3.72
N ALA A 41 -0.70 22.44 -2.92
CA ALA A 41 -0.98 22.27 -1.49
C ALA A 41 -0.78 23.56 -0.71
N LYS A 42 0.28 24.33 -0.99
CA LYS A 42 0.52 25.64 -0.38
C LYS A 42 -0.57 26.65 -0.76
N ALA A 43 -0.96 26.72 -2.03
CA ALA A 43 -2.02 27.59 -2.50
C ALA A 43 -3.37 27.27 -1.82
N LYS A 44 -3.73 25.98 -1.75
CA LYS A 44 -4.95 25.54 -1.06
C LYS A 44 -4.92 25.83 0.44
N ASN A 45 -3.76 25.63 1.07
CA ASN A 45 -3.58 25.94 2.49
C ASN A 45 -3.71 27.42 2.79
N GLY A 46 -3.15 28.29 1.94
CA GLY A 46 -3.25 29.75 2.09
C GLY A 46 -4.66 30.31 1.87
N ALA A 47 -5.53 29.58 1.17
CA ALA A 47 -6.95 29.92 0.98
C ALA A 47 -7.87 29.31 2.06
N SER A 48 -7.32 28.61 3.06
CA SER A 48 -8.09 27.96 4.13
C SER A 48 -8.36 28.93 5.28
N ASP A 49 -9.54 28.83 5.89
CA ASP A 49 -9.90 29.60 7.11
C ASP A 49 -9.06 29.18 8.33
N ASN A 50 -8.46 28.00 8.29
CA ASN A 50 -7.57 27.49 9.33
C ASN A 50 -6.31 26.85 8.71
N PRO A 51 -5.34 27.66 8.24
CA PRO A 51 -4.18 27.15 7.53
C PRO A 51 -3.24 26.38 8.47
N LEU A 52 -2.71 25.27 7.95
CA LEU A 52 -1.68 24.49 8.63
C LEU A 52 -0.33 25.23 8.57
N PRO A 53 0.57 24.99 9.53
CA PRO A 53 1.95 25.43 9.43
C PRO A 53 2.59 24.96 8.12
N GLU A 54 3.41 25.80 7.50
CA GLU A 54 4.03 25.47 6.19
C GLU A 54 4.81 24.15 6.22
N GLN A 55 5.51 23.89 7.32
CA GLN A 55 6.24 22.62 7.52
C GLN A 55 5.34 21.39 7.42
N ASP A 56 4.09 21.46 7.88
CA ASP A 56 3.15 20.34 7.81
C ASP A 56 2.61 20.13 6.39
N VAL A 57 2.45 21.23 5.63
CA VAL A 57 2.10 21.15 4.21
C VAL A 57 3.22 20.48 3.42
N VAL A 58 4.47 20.89 3.64
CA VAL A 58 5.65 20.29 3.01
C VAL A 58 5.76 18.82 3.39
N ARG A 59 5.61 18.49 4.68
CA ARG A 59 5.66 17.11 5.19
C ARG A 59 4.61 16.22 4.53
N LYS A 60 3.35 16.68 4.40
CA LYS A 60 2.28 15.93 3.71
C LYS A 60 2.62 15.67 2.24
N ALA A 61 3.14 16.68 1.53
CA ALA A 61 3.56 16.54 0.15
C ALA A 61 4.71 15.52 0.01
N LEU A 62 5.69 15.57 0.92
CA LEU A 62 6.82 14.63 0.97
C LEU A 62 6.36 13.19 1.23
N ILE A 63 5.47 12.98 2.20
CA ILE A 63 4.89 11.66 2.50
C ILE A 63 4.26 11.04 1.24
N ASN A 64 3.47 11.81 0.50
CA ASN A 64 2.84 11.34 -0.73
C ASN A 64 3.86 11.03 -1.84
N GLN A 65 4.90 11.84 -1.98
CA GLN A 65 5.94 11.60 -2.97
C GLN A 65 6.77 10.35 -2.64
N CYS A 66 7.08 10.13 -1.36
CA CYS A 66 7.85 8.95 -0.91
C CYS A 66 7.06 7.61 -1.01
N LYS A 67 5.82 7.66 -1.46
CA LYS A 67 5.02 6.48 -1.84
C LYS A 67 4.94 6.29 -3.36
N ALA A 68 5.44 7.23 -4.17
CA ALA A 68 5.35 7.16 -5.62
C ALA A 68 6.48 6.30 -6.22
N PRO A 69 6.21 5.51 -7.28
CA PRO A 69 7.25 4.79 -8.01
C PRO A 69 8.24 5.77 -8.66
N VAL A 70 9.51 5.38 -8.75
CA VAL A 70 10.53 6.10 -9.53
C VAL A 70 10.34 5.81 -11.01
N LEU A 71 9.95 4.60 -11.36
CA LEU A 71 9.73 4.16 -12.72
C LEU A 71 8.47 4.78 -13.31
N TYR A 72 8.57 5.36 -14.49
CA TYR A 72 7.42 5.88 -15.23
C TYR A 72 6.50 4.74 -15.70
N ALA A 73 7.08 3.65 -16.21
CA ALA A 73 6.36 2.46 -16.69
C ALA A 73 6.67 1.25 -15.79
N TRP A 74 5.89 1.05 -14.75
CA TRP A 74 6.07 -0.06 -13.82
C TRP A 74 4.94 -1.11 -13.89
N LYS A 75 3.90 -0.85 -14.69
CA LYS A 75 2.71 -1.72 -14.76
C LYS A 75 3.00 -3.13 -15.28
N GLU A 76 4.00 -3.29 -16.12
CA GLU A 76 4.40 -4.62 -16.62
C GLU A 76 4.86 -5.56 -15.50
N TYR A 77 5.41 -5.00 -14.41
CA TYR A 77 5.87 -5.76 -13.24
C TYR A 77 4.74 -6.20 -12.30
N GLN A 78 3.49 -5.87 -12.65
CA GLN A 78 2.28 -6.45 -12.07
C GLN A 78 1.93 -7.81 -12.69
N GLU A 79 2.50 -8.12 -13.87
CA GLU A 79 2.23 -9.33 -14.66
C GLU A 79 3.46 -10.26 -14.68
N ARG A 80 4.66 -9.73 -14.53
CA ARG A 80 5.91 -10.48 -14.48
C ARG A 80 6.85 -9.98 -13.39
N LEU A 81 7.70 -10.85 -12.92
CA LEU A 81 8.82 -10.42 -12.08
C LEU A 81 9.82 -9.62 -12.91
N PRO A 82 10.47 -8.60 -12.31
CA PRO A 82 11.63 -7.97 -12.95
C PRO A 82 12.79 -8.97 -13.05
N THR A 83 13.71 -8.73 -13.99
CA THR A 83 14.95 -9.49 -14.03
C THR A 83 15.97 -8.96 -13.01
N VAL A 84 17.00 -9.75 -12.72
CA VAL A 84 18.10 -9.33 -11.86
C VAL A 84 18.81 -8.09 -12.43
N GLU A 85 18.96 -8.01 -13.75
CA GLU A 85 19.57 -6.89 -14.47
C GLU A 85 18.72 -5.63 -14.33
N GLU A 86 17.39 -5.72 -14.48
CA GLU A 86 16.47 -4.59 -14.31
C GLU A 86 16.57 -4.03 -12.89
N VAL A 87 16.47 -4.89 -11.87
CA VAL A 87 16.58 -4.47 -10.47
C VAL A 87 17.97 -3.87 -10.19
N THR A 88 19.03 -4.48 -10.70
CA THR A 88 20.40 -3.97 -10.53
C THR A 88 20.54 -2.59 -11.14
N GLN A 89 20.05 -2.39 -12.37
CA GLN A 89 20.11 -1.09 -13.05
C GLN A 89 19.34 -0.03 -12.25
N TRP A 90 18.11 -0.32 -11.81
CA TRP A 90 17.27 0.66 -11.11
C TRP A 90 17.87 1.14 -9.80
N PHE A 91 18.41 0.22 -9.01
CA PHE A 91 18.97 0.58 -7.70
C PHE A 91 20.42 1.07 -7.80
N THR A 92 21.14 0.78 -8.90
CA THR A 92 22.40 1.44 -9.22
C THR A 92 22.19 2.90 -9.60
N ASP A 93 21.19 3.19 -10.45
CA ASP A 93 20.81 4.56 -10.82
C ASP A 93 20.18 5.36 -9.68
N ASN A 94 19.59 4.65 -8.71
CA ASN A 94 18.86 5.21 -7.58
C ASN A 94 19.26 4.52 -6.26
N PRO A 95 20.52 4.66 -5.79
CA PRO A 95 21.02 3.90 -4.64
C PRO A 95 20.28 4.22 -3.32
N ASP A 96 19.68 5.42 -3.21
CA ASP A 96 18.91 5.84 -2.05
C ASP A 96 17.40 5.55 -2.20
N ALA A 97 16.96 4.89 -3.28
CA ALA A 97 15.53 4.62 -3.47
C ALA A 97 14.98 3.71 -2.37
N ASN A 98 13.78 4.01 -1.93
CA ASN A 98 12.95 3.09 -1.16
C ASN A 98 12.58 1.86 -2.02
N ILE A 99 12.19 0.78 -1.36
CA ILE A 99 11.79 -0.47 -2.02
C ILE A 99 10.25 -0.57 -1.97
N GLY A 100 9.64 -0.65 -3.15
CA GLY A 100 8.25 -1.03 -3.32
C GLY A 100 8.15 -2.53 -3.59
N VAL A 101 7.22 -3.20 -2.90
CA VAL A 101 6.80 -4.58 -3.18
C VAL A 101 5.49 -4.52 -3.94
N ILE A 102 5.48 -5.01 -5.17
CA ILE A 102 4.28 -5.10 -6.00
C ILE A 102 3.47 -6.30 -5.53
N THR A 103 2.21 -6.07 -5.20
CA THR A 103 1.28 -7.09 -4.65
C THR A 103 0.47 -7.77 -5.74
N GLY A 104 -0.40 -8.70 -5.36
CA GLY A 104 -1.23 -9.46 -6.28
C GLY A 104 -0.60 -10.79 -6.70
N LYS A 105 -1.13 -11.37 -7.76
CA LYS A 105 -0.72 -12.69 -8.27
C LYS A 105 0.77 -12.78 -8.60
N VAL A 106 1.36 -11.70 -9.10
CA VAL A 106 2.78 -11.66 -9.51
C VAL A 106 3.72 -11.99 -8.37
N SER A 107 3.43 -11.54 -7.16
CA SER A 107 4.21 -11.81 -5.94
C SER A 107 3.54 -12.84 -5.03
N ASN A 108 2.38 -13.35 -5.42
CA ASN A 108 1.55 -14.23 -4.58
C ASN A 108 1.22 -13.60 -3.21
N LEU A 109 0.95 -12.28 -3.18
CA LEU A 109 0.74 -11.49 -1.97
C LEU A 109 -0.54 -10.66 -2.02
N VAL A 110 -1.28 -10.66 -0.93
CA VAL A 110 -2.23 -9.61 -0.57
C VAL A 110 -1.79 -8.99 0.75
N VAL A 111 -1.82 -7.67 0.85
CA VAL A 111 -1.39 -6.94 2.05
C VAL A 111 -2.59 -6.23 2.66
N PHE A 112 -2.79 -6.48 3.95
CA PHE A 112 -3.67 -5.71 4.81
C PHE A 112 -2.84 -4.57 5.42
N ASP A 113 -3.11 -3.35 5.01
CA ASP A 113 -2.46 -2.13 5.48
C ASP A 113 -3.33 -1.52 6.58
N LEU A 114 -2.90 -1.69 7.82
CA LEU A 114 -3.58 -1.25 9.04
C LEU A 114 -3.06 0.13 9.42
N ASP A 115 -3.85 1.17 9.14
CA ASP A 115 -3.40 2.58 9.25
C ASP A 115 -3.70 3.22 10.64
N SER A 116 -4.20 2.45 11.63
CA SER A 116 -4.50 2.95 12.98
C SER A 116 -4.58 1.84 14.04
N ALA A 117 -4.60 2.23 15.31
CA ALA A 117 -4.87 1.33 16.42
C ALA A 117 -6.28 0.73 16.34
N HIS A 118 -7.25 1.47 15.81
CA HIS A 118 -8.61 0.98 15.56
C HIS A 118 -8.63 -0.17 14.54
N ALA A 119 -7.85 -0.04 13.45
CA ALA A 119 -7.70 -1.11 12.46
C ALA A 119 -7.11 -2.39 13.10
N SER A 120 -6.10 -2.24 13.94
CA SER A 120 -5.48 -3.36 14.65
C SER A 120 -6.47 -4.01 15.63
N GLN A 121 -7.20 -3.21 16.39
CA GLN A 121 -8.22 -3.70 17.32
C GLN A 121 -9.34 -4.45 16.58
N PHE A 122 -9.84 -3.90 15.47
CA PHE A 122 -10.84 -4.59 14.65
C PHE A 122 -10.33 -5.96 14.19
N ALA A 123 -9.09 -6.04 13.70
CA ALA A 123 -8.51 -7.31 13.27
C ALA A 123 -8.43 -8.32 14.43
N GLU A 124 -8.02 -7.90 15.62
CA GLU A 124 -7.99 -8.74 16.82
C GLU A 124 -9.37 -9.26 17.22
N GLU A 125 -10.40 -8.42 17.15
CA GLU A 125 -11.81 -8.79 17.42
C GLU A 125 -12.33 -9.83 16.43
N GLN A 126 -11.78 -9.88 15.20
CA GLN A 126 -12.08 -10.92 14.20
C GLN A 126 -11.27 -12.21 14.37
N GLY A 127 -10.40 -12.30 15.39
CA GLY A 127 -9.52 -13.44 15.65
C GLY A 127 -8.06 -13.23 15.27
N GLY A 128 -7.68 -12.00 14.93
CA GLY A 128 -6.30 -11.59 14.65
C GLY A 128 -5.73 -12.11 13.32
N PHE A 129 -4.44 -11.84 13.14
CA PHE A 129 -3.65 -12.40 12.05
C PHE A 129 -2.97 -13.69 12.49
N PRO A 130 -2.88 -14.71 11.62
CA PRO A 130 -2.01 -15.85 11.87
C PRO A 130 -0.56 -15.40 11.90
N LEU A 131 0.36 -16.25 12.37
CA LEU A 131 1.79 -15.95 12.26
C LEU A 131 2.16 -15.84 10.78
N THR A 132 2.48 -14.62 10.35
CA THR A 132 2.77 -14.27 8.96
C THR A 132 3.84 -13.18 8.87
N ILE A 133 4.28 -12.87 7.66
CA ILE A 133 5.17 -11.74 7.40
C ILE A 133 4.46 -10.44 7.80
N MET A 134 5.11 -9.64 8.65
CA MET A 134 4.54 -8.39 9.14
C MET A 134 5.57 -7.28 9.22
N ALA A 135 5.22 -6.11 8.70
CA ALA A 135 6.05 -4.91 8.80
C ALA A 135 5.35 -3.83 9.62
N LYS A 136 6.11 -3.18 10.50
CA LYS A 136 5.69 -1.99 11.22
C LYS A 136 5.83 -0.78 10.32
N THR A 137 4.78 0.06 10.27
CA THR A 137 4.72 1.30 9.50
C THR A 137 4.73 2.51 10.43
N GLY A 138 4.66 3.72 9.86
CA GLY A 138 4.58 4.94 10.68
C GLY A 138 3.28 5.11 11.47
N LYS A 139 2.24 4.32 11.17
CA LYS A 139 0.92 4.43 11.80
C LYS A 139 0.38 3.11 12.34
N GLY A 140 0.83 1.99 11.82
CA GLY A 140 0.33 0.67 12.17
C GLY A 140 1.18 -0.42 11.54
N TYR A 141 0.56 -1.31 10.76
CA TYR A 141 1.22 -2.50 10.25
C TYR A 141 0.80 -2.84 8.82
N HIS A 142 1.72 -3.42 8.05
CA HIS A 142 1.41 -4.19 6.86
C HIS A 142 1.45 -5.68 7.21
N ALA A 143 0.34 -6.39 7.12
CA ALA A 143 0.29 -7.84 7.24
C ALA A 143 0.25 -8.45 5.83
N TYR A 144 1.27 -9.24 5.50
CA TYR A 144 1.43 -9.87 4.19
C TYR A 144 0.86 -11.28 4.23
N MET A 145 -0.23 -11.50 3.49
CA MET A 145 -0.89 -12.79 3.38
C MET A 145 -0.67 -13.37 1.99
N ARG A 146 -0.80 -14.70 1.87
CA ARG A 146 -0.79 -15.37 0.57
C ARG A 146 -2.00 -14.93 -0.24
N HIS A 147 -1.78 -14.64 -1.52
CA HIS A 147 -2.85 -14.26 -2.43
C HIS A 147 -3.83 -15.42 -2.62
N PRO A 148 -5.15 -15.24 -2.37
CA PRO A 148 -6.11 -16.34 -2.31
C PRO A 148 -6.55 -16.89 -3.68
N GLY A 149 -5.93 -16.44 -4.78
CA GLY A 149 -6.11 -17.00 -6.11
C GLY A 149 -7.19 -16.35 -6.99
N PHE A 150 -8.12 -15.60 -6.43
CA PHE A 150 -9.11 -14.83 -7.21
C PHE A 150 -8.71 -13.37 -7.38
N VAL A 151 -9.29 -12.65 -8.33
CA VAL A 151 -8.96 -11.25 -8.60
C VAL A 151 -9.45 -10.36 -7.47
N ILE A 152 -8.54 -9.60 -6.86
CA ILE A 152 -8.82 -8.66 -5.78
C ILE A 152 -8.32 -7.29 -6.19
N LYS A 153 -9.22 -6.30 -6.23
CA LYS A 153 -8.83 -4.90 -6.47
C LYS A 153 -8.30 -4.27 -5.18
N ASN A 154 -7.39 -3.30 -5.35
CA ASN A 154 -7.00 -2.44 -4.22
C ASN A 154 -8.23 -1.72 -3.66
N SER A 155 -8.33 -1.66 -2.36
CA SER A 155 -9.45 -1.04 -1.65
C SER A 155 -8.96 -0.16 -0.52
N VAL A 156 -9.70 0.92 -0.26
CA VAL A 156 -9.48 1.84 0.87
C VAL A 156 -10.75 1.85 1.72
N ASN A 157 -10.65 1.39 2.96
CA ASN A 157 -11.75 1.39 3.90
C ASN A 157 -11.51 2.40 5.02
N LYS A 158 -11.97 3.63 4.80
CA LYS A 158 -11.84 4.74 5.77
C LYS A 158 -12.60 4.55 7.08
N LYS A 159 -13.56 3.62 7.13
CA LYS A 159 -14.30 3.31 8.37
C LYS A 159 -13.47 2.49 9.33
N LEU A 160 -12.71 1.54 8.79
CA LEU A 160 -11.91 0.60 9.56
C LEU A 160 -10.43 0.98 9.55
N ASP A 161 -10.01 1.96 8.72
CA ASP A 161 -8.62 2.30 8.45
C ASP A 161 -7.79 1.07 7.99
N ILE A 162 -8.43 0.19 7.20
CA ILE A 162 -7.82 -1.00 6.61
C ILE A 162 -7.83 -0.85 5.10
N ASP A 163 -6.66 -0.70 4.51
CA ASP A 163 -6.48 -0.71 3.07
C ASP A 163 -6.04 -2.09 2.59
N ILE A 164 -6.57 -2.54 1.46
CA ILE A 164 -6.13 -3.75 0.80
C ILE A 164 -5.26 -3.39 -0.40
N ARG A 165 -4.04 -3.95 -0.42
CA ARG A 165 -3.13 -3.88 -1.56
C ARG A 165 -2.99 -5.28 -2.15
N ALA A 166 -3.51 -5.46 -3.36
CA ALA A 166 -3.59 -6.74 -4.06
C ALA A 166 -3.24 -6.57 -5.55
N ASP A 167 -4.05 -7.09 -6.48
CA ASP A 167 -3.75 -7.03 -7.90
C ASP A 167 -3.64 -5.59 -8.41
N GLY A 168 -2.53 -5.27 -9.06
CA GLY A 168 -2.23 -3.92 -9.54
C GLY A 168 -1.79 -2.93 -8.45
N GLY A 169 -1.58 -3.40 -7.22
CA GLY A 169 -1.11 -2.59 -6.09
C GLY A 169 0.37 -2.76 -5.78
N TYR A 170 0.81 -2.02 -4.78
CA TYR A 170 2.11 -2.17 -4.13
C TYR A 170 2.09 -1.55 -2.74
N VAL A 171 3.06 -1.92 -1.93
CA VAL A 171 3.36 -1.30 -0.63
C VAL A 171 4.83 -0.89 -0.58
N VAL A 172 5.13 0.11 0.24
CA VAL A 172 6.52 0.42 0.59
C VAL A 172 6.96 -0.57 1.67
N ALA A 173 8.09 -1.23 1.45
CA ALA A 173 8.57 -2.33 2.31
C ALA A 173 9.84 -1.95 3.07
N PRO A 174 10.14 -2.61 4.21
CA PRO A 174 11.41 -2.44 4.90
C PRO A 174 12.64 -2.63 3.99
N PRO A 175 13.75 -1.90 4.23
CA PRO A 175 13.99 -0.95 5.31
C PRO A 175 13.70 0.51 4.92
N SER A 176 12.78 0.73 4.03
CA SER A 176 12.46 2.03 3.43
C SER A 176 12.19 3.12 4.46
N LEU A 177 12.51 4.38 4.10
CA LEU A 177 12.26 5.54 4.93
C LEU A 177 10.96 6.24 4.49
N HIS A 178 10.01 6.35 5.41
CA HIS A 178 8.77 7.10 5.18
C HIS A 178 9.03 8.62 5.16
N GLY A 179 8.25 9.38 4.40
CA GLY A 179 8.38 10.84 4.31
C GLY A 179 8.16 11.61 5.63
N SER A 180 7.71 10.93 6.68
CA SER A 180 7.65 11.49 8.05
C SER A 180 8.91 11.27 8.87
N GLY A 181 9.93 10.60 8.32
CA GLY A 181 11.16 10.22 9.01
C GLY A 181 11.11 8.86 9.72
N TYR A 182 9.98 8.15 9.65
CA TYR A 182 9.85 6.80 10.19
C TYR A 182 10.40 5.77 9.21
N SER A 183 11.14 4.75 9.71
CA SER A 183 11.61 3.63 8.88
C SER A 183 10.64 2.46 8.97
N TYR A 184 10.27 1.89 7.81
CA TYR A 184 9.56 0.61 7.77
C TYR A 184 10.48 -0.48 8.33
N GLN A 185 9.97 -1.33 9.20
CA GLN A 185 10.74 -2.37 9.88
C GLN A 185 9.93 -3.66 9.92
N TRP A 186 10.60 -4.80 9.70
CA TRP A 186 9.97 -6.08 9.98
C TRP A 186 9.68 -6.21 11.49
N VAL A 187 8.55 -6.80 11.83
CA VAL A 187 8.29 -7.26 13.18
C VAL A 187 9.28 -8.40 13.47
N GLU A 188 9.83 -8.43 14.68
CA GLU A 188 10.79 -9.44 15.09
C GLU A 188 10.22 -10.85 14.91
N GLY A 189 10.97 -11.74 14.27
CA GLY A 189 10.54 -13.10 13.93
C GLY A 189 9.49 -13.20 12.82
N GLN A 190 9.12 -12.07 12.16
CA GLN A 190 8.09 -12.03 11.12
C GLN A 190 8.56 -11.35 9.84
N SER A 191 9.84 -11.43 9.54
CA SER A 191 10.36 -10.90 8.28
C SER A 191 10.10 -11.85 7.11
N ILE A 192 10.17 -11.30 5.90
CA ILE A 192 10.14 -12.09 4.66
C ILE A 192 11.29 -13.12 4.57
N TYR A 193 12.32 -12.98 5.40
CA TYR A 193 13.45 -13.92 5.44
C TYR A 193 13.19 -15.11 6.36
N GLU A 194 12.29 -14.94 7.34
CA GLU A 194 12.00 -15.91 8.40
C GLU A 194 10.73 -16.70 8.13
N LEU A 195 9.73 -16.07 7.49
CA LEU A 195 8.42 -16.66 7.25
C LEU A 195 8.05 -16.61 5.76
N ASP A 196 7.17 -17.53 5.37
CA ASP A 196 6.36 -17.41 4.18
C ASP A 196 5.01 -16.73 4.53
N PRO A 197 4.34 -16.08 3.56
CA PRO A 197 3.02 -15.49 3.80
C PRO A 197 2.02 -16.59 4.15
N ALA A 198 1.30 -16.41 5.26
CA ALA A 198 0.27 -17.34 5.69
C ALA A 198 -0.98 -17.24 4.81
N GLU A 199 -1.77 -18.31 4.78
CA GLU A 199 -3.09 -18.30 4.14
C GLU A 199 -4.04 -17.33 4.85
N CYS A 200 -4.94 -16.69 4.09
CA CYS A 200 -5.98 -15.85 4.66
C CYS A 200 -6.93 -16.70 5.55
N THR A 201 -7.22 -16.20 6.74
CA THR A 201 -8.21 -16.80 7.64
C THR A 201 -9.63 -16.58 7.11
N HIS A 202 -10.63 -17.18 7.77
CA HIS A 202 -12.02 -17.09 7.34
C HIS A 202 -12.51 -15.63 7.21
N TRP A 203 -12.32 -14.81 8.23
CA TRP A 203 -12.75 -13.41 8.19
C TRP A 203 -12.05 -12.59 7.10
N MET A 204 -10.77 -12.89 6.84
CA MET A 204 -10.01 -12.23 5.77
C MET A 204 -10.56 -12.62 4.40
N MET A 205 -10.90 -13.90 4.21
CA MET A 205 -11.50 -14.38 2.96
C MET A 205 -12.85 -13.74 2.69
N GLU A 206 -13.73 -13.64 3.70
CA GLU A 206 -15.01 -12.94 3.59
C GLU A 206 -14.79 -11.46 3.24
N TYR A 207 -13.90 -10.78 3.95
CA TYR A 207 -13.56 -9.38 3.70
C TYR A 207 -13.05 -9.14 2.27
N LEU A 208 -12.18 -10.01 1.76
CA LEU A 208 -11.62 -9.91 0.41
C LEU A 208 -12.68 -10.25 -0.67
N GLN A 209 -13.58 -11.19 -0.41
CA GLN A 209 -14.69 -11.54 -1.31
C GLN A 209 -15.69 -10.39 -1.45
N ASP A 210 -16.01 -9.70 -0.36
CA ASP A 210 -16.89 -8.52 -0.37
C ASP A 210 -16.31 -7.39 -1.22
N ILE A 211 -14.99 -7.21 -1.22
CA ILE A 211 -14.28 -6.24 -2.06
C ILE A 211 -14.26 -6.68 -3.52
N ALA A 212 -14.07 -7.98 -3.78
CA ALA A 212 -13.97 -8.53 -5.12
C ALA A 212 -15.30 -8.55 -5.86
N THR A 213 -16.42 -8.69 -5.12
CA THR A 213 -17.76 -8.73 -5.70
C THR A 213 -18.18 -7.31 -6.12
N PRO A 214 -18.52 -7.06 -7.39
CA PRO A 214 -19.08 -5.78 -7.80
C PRO A 214 -20.39 -5.55 -7.03
N THR A 215 -20.57 -4.36 -6.46
CA THR A 215 -21.82 -3.95 -5.80
C THR A 215 -22.89 -3.72 -6.88
N THR A 216 -23.37 -4.79 -7.52
CA THR A 216 -24.56 -4.83 -8.35
C THR A 216 -25.55 -5.74 -7.62
N GLU A 217 -26.24 -5.15 -6.67
CA GLU A 217 -27.59 -5.51 -6.22
C GLU A 217 -27.87 -4.89 -4.85
N LYS A 218 -27.80 -3.57 -4.74
CA LYS A 218 -28.69 -2.91 -3.80
C LYS A 218 -30.07 -3.00 -4.43
N GLN A 219 -30.85 -4.01 -4.01
CA GLN A 219 -32.26 -4.13 -4.32
C GLN A 219 -32.93 -2.77 -4.14
N LYS A 220 -33.45 -2.21 -5.23
CA LYS A 220 -34.40 -1.09 -5.16
C LYS A 220 -35.54 -1.56 -4.26
N PRO A 221 -35.94 -0.79 -3.24
CA PRO A 221 -37.13 -1.12 -2.50
C PRO A 221 -38.32 -1.17 -3.47
N GLU A 222 -39.02 -2.29 -3.50
CA GLU A 222 -40.26 -2.45 -4.25
C GLU A 222 -41.21 -1.31 -3.91
N ARG A 223 -41.55 -0.53 -4.90
CA ARG A 223 -42.58 0.50 -4.82
C ARG A 223 -43.92 -0.24 -4.71
N LYS A 224 -44.51 -0.32 -3.50
CA LYS A 224 -45.86 -0.78 -3.28
C LYS A 224 -46.79 0.14 -4.08
N GLU A 225 -47.35 -0.36 -5.17
CA GLU A 225 -48.47 0.26 -5.87
C GLU A 225 -49.67 0.29 -4.92
N GLN A 226 -50.01 1.49 -4.46
CA GLN A 226 -51.31 1.71 -3.83
C GLN A 226 -52.38 1.69 -4.92
N LYS A 227 -53.12 0.61 -4.98
CA LYS A 227 -54.39 0.57 -5.74
C LYS A 227 -55.34 1.58 -5.16
N ALA A 228 -55.61 2.64 -5.90
CA ALA A 228 -56.76 3.53 -5.66
C ALA A 228 -58.02 2.79 -6.02
N THR A 229 -58.83 2.43 -5.00
CA THR A 229 -60.20 2.02 -5.18
C THR A 229 -61.06 3.28 -5.25
N HIS A 230 -61.59 3.57 -6.42
CA HIS A 230 -62.69 4.50 -6.60
C HIS A 230 -64.01 3.73 -6.31
N THR A 231 -64.78 4.26 -5.41
CA THR A 231 -66.26 4.11 -5.34
C THR A 231 -66.84 5.50 -5.17
#